data_9fb41d777931006fd8b49270b6423266
#
_entry.id   9fb41d777931006fd8b49270b6423266
#
_cell.length_a   1.000
_cell.length_b   1.000
_cell.length_c   1.000
_cell.angle_alpha   90.00
_cell.angle_beta   90.00
_cell.angle_gamma   90.00
#
_symmetry.space_group_name_H-M   'P 1'
#
loop_
_entity.id
_entity.type
_entity.pdbx_description
1 polymer ?
#
loop_
_entity_poly.entity_id
_entity_poly.type
_entity_poly.pdbx_seq_one_letter_code
_entity_poly.pdbx_strand_id
1 'polypeptide(L)'
;MPVGFRWVRGHVRADRALVERFAAVPVAIVSDNMNRMFAGGADLRPMHACEGGGGGLAGTALTVLTRPGDNLVIHKAIDVAEPGDVIVVDAGGDTTSAVVGELIARHAQVCGVAGFVINGAIRDLDAFRAGSFPIFATGVTHRGPYK
;
A
#
# COMPACT_ATOMS: atom_id res chain seq x y z
N MET A 1 5.25 -26.78 3.41
CA MET A 1 5.77 -25.39 3.36
C MET A 1 6.32 -25.06 4.74
N PRO A 2 7.48 -24.39 4.85
CA PRO A 2 7.94 -23.96 6.16
C PRO A 2 6.90 -23.04 6.76
N VAL A 3 6.47 -23.35 7.97
CA VAL A 3 5.63 -22.48 8.79
C VAL A 3 6.54 -21.40 9.32
N GLY A 4 6.38 -20.15 8.89
CA GLY A 4 7.18 -19.09 9.43
C GLY A 4 7.23 -17.83 8.58
N PHE A 5 7.86 -16.86 9.15
CA PHE A 5 8.11 -15.55 8.63
C PHE A 5 9.33 -15.60 7.67
N ARG A 6 9.17 -15.09 6.46
CA ARG A 6 10.25 -15.03 5.47
C ARG A 6 10.51 -13.59 5.06
N TRP A 7 11.77 -13.19 5.14
CA TRP A 7 12.26 -11.93 4.63
C TRP A 7 13.27 -12.17 3.51
N VAL A 8 13.08 -11.51 2.37
CA VAL A 8 14.06 -11.50 1.28
C VAL A 8 14.89 -10.22 1.41
N ARG A 9 16.20 -10.36 1.59
CA ARG A 9 17.16 -9.26 1.65
C ARG A 9 17.63 -8.90 0.23
N GLY A 10 18.19 -7.69 0.07
CA GLY A 10 18.75 -7.27 -1.22
C GLY A 10 17.71 -6.63 -2.13
N HIS A 11 16.67 -6.05 -1.55
CA HIS A 11 15.72 -5.20 -2.26
C HIS A 11 16.45 -4.04 -2.96
N VAL A 12 16.28 -3.94 -4.28
CA VAL A 12 16.86 -2.87 -5.08
C VAL A 12 15.81 -1.79 -5.27
N ARG A 13 16.12 -0.57 -4.84
CA ARG A 13 15.24 0.58 -4.98
C ARG A 13 15.39 1.22 -6.35
N ALA A 14 14.29 1.75 -6.86
CA ALA A 14 14.30 2.57 -8.05
C ALA A 14 15.06 3.89 -7.80
N ASP A 15 15.72 4.40 -8.82
CA ASP A 15 16.32 5.72 -8.75
C ASP A 15 15.28 6.80 -8.45
N ARG A 16 15.61 7.71 -7.52
CA ARG A 16 14.68 8.74 -7.06
C ARG A 16 14.21 9.66 -8.18
N ALA A 17 15.11 10.04 -9.09
CA ALA A 17 14.75 10.90 -10.20
C ALA A 17 13.78 10.18 -11.16
N LEU A 18 13.92 8.86 -11.31
CA LEU A 18 12.96 8.04 -12.06
C LEU A 18 11.59 8.02 -11.40
N VAL A 19 11.53 7.83 -10.08
CA VAL A 19 10.26 7.87 -9.30
C VAL A 19 9.57 9.23 -9.46
N GLU A 20 10.32 10.33 -9.33
CA GLU A 20 9.79 11.70 -9.50
C GLU A 20 9.22 11.92 -10.91
N ARG A 21 9.88 11.40 -11.94
CA ARG A 21 9.36 11.46 -13.32
C ARG A 21 8.06 10.66 -13.47
N PHE A 22 7.98 9.46 -12.90
CA PHE A 22 6.75 8.67 -12.93
C PHE A 22 5.60 9.31 -12.16
N ALA A 23 5.88 9.99 -11.05
CA ALA A 23 4.87 10.70 -10.27
C ALA A 23 4.12 11.78 -11.08
N ALA A 24 4.76 12.33 -12.12
CA ALA A 24 4.17 13.32 -13.01
C ALA A 24 3.35 12.71 -14.17
N VAL A 25 3.36 11.39 -14.35
CA VAL A 25 2.67 10.72 -15.46
C VAL A 25 1.32 10.17 -15.00
N PRO A 26 0.22 10.46 -15.69
CA PRO A 26 -1.07 9.84 -15.38
C PRO A 26 -1.00 8.30 -15.45
N VAL A 27 -1.54 7.63 -14.43
CA VAL A 27 -1.47 6.15 -14.31
C VAL A 27 -2.07 5.44 -15.52
N ALA A 28 -3.12 6.00 -16.13
CA ALA A 28 -3.72 5.45 -17.35
C ALA A 28 -2.71 5.37 -18.52
N ILE A 29 -1.86 6.40 -18.67
CA ILE A 29 -0.81 6.41 -19.70
C ILE A 29 0.24 5.33 -19.41
N VAL A 30 0.62 5.16 -18.14
CA VAL A 30 1.54 4.09 -17.73
C VAL A 30 0.94 2.73 -18.06
N SER A 31 -0.31 2.49 -17.70
CA SER A 31 -1.03 1.24 -17.96
C SER A 31 -1.12 0.94 -19.47
N ASP A 32 -1.41 1.94 -20.29
CA ASP A 32 -1.50 1.78 -21.75
C ASP A 32 -0.15 1.35 -22.36
N ASN A 33 0.95 1.93 -21.87
CA ASN A 33 2.31 1.56 -22.31
C ASN A 33 2.74 0.17 -21.79
N MET A 34 2.10 -0.36 -20.79
CA MET A 34 2.29 -1.73 -20.27
C MET A 34 1.30 -2.73 -20.87
N ASN A 35 0.74 -2.43 -22.06
CA ASN A 35 -0.29 -3.24 -22.74
C ASN A 35 -1.52 -3.53 -21.89
N ARG A 36 -1.81 -2.73 -20.88
CA ARG A 36 -2.93 -2.89 -19.92
C ARG A 36 -2.92 -4.19 -19.13
N MET A 37 -1.80 -4.94 -19.16
CA MET A 37 -1.71 -6.30 -18.59
C MET A 37 -1.27 -6.32 -17.12
N PHE A 38 -0.60 -5.26 -16.67
CA PHE A 38 0.01 -5.20 -15.34
C PHE A 38 -0.56 -4.06 -14.49
N ALA A 39 -1.77 -3.62 -14.82
CA ALA A 39 -2.50 -2.66 -14.02
C ALA A 39 -3.08 -3.33 -12.76
N GLY A 40 -3.22 -2.58 -11.68
CA GLY A 40 -3.96 -3.02 -10.50
C GLY A 40 -5.41 -3.36 -10.86
N GLY A 41 -6.02 -4.24 -10.08
CA GLY A 41 -7.41 -4.65 -10.29
C GLY A 41 -8.41 -3.48 -10.16
N ALA A 42 -9.56 -3.62 -10.81
CA ALA A 42 -10.62 -2.62 -10.80
C ALA A 42 -11.20 -2.36 -9.39
N ASP A 43 -10.94 -3.24 -8.43
CA ASP A 43 -11.44 -3.14 -7.07
C ASP A 43 -10.57 -2.26 -6.17
N LEU A 44 -9.32 -1.96 -6.56
CA LEU A 44 -8.48 -1.01 -5.85
C LEU A 44 -9.06 0.40 -5.94
N ARG A 45 -9.33 1.00 -4.79
CA ARG A 45 -9.88 2.35 -4.69
C ARG A 45 -9.03 3.21 -3.76
N PRO A 46 -8.90 4.51 -4.03
CA PRO A 46 -8.33 5.45 -3.08
C PRO A 46 -9.25 5.55 -1.85
N MET A 47 -8.68 5.43 -0.67
CA MET A 47 -9.38 5.53 0.62
C MET A 47 -9.04 6.84 1.35
N HIS A 48 -8.12 7.63 0.83
CA HIS A 48 -7.70 8.95 1.32
C HIS A 48 -8.41 10.08 0.57
N ALA A 49 -8.31 11.31 1.06
CA ALA A 49 -8.84 12.48 0.37
C ALA A 49 -8.06 12.71 -0.93
N CYS A 50 -8.81 12.83 -2.04
CA CYS A 50 -8.26 13.13 -3.37
C CYS A 50 -8.65 14.57 -3.76
N GLU A 51 -8.13 15.58 -3.06
CA GLU A 51 -8.38 16.96 -3.40
C GLU A 51 -7.66 17.34 -4.71
N GLY A 52 -8.36 18.03 -5.60
CA GLY A 52 -7.80 18.55 -6.85
C GLY A 52 -7.42 17.50 -7.91
N GLY A 53 -7.93 16.29 -7.83
CA GLY A 53 -7.68 15.23 -8.85
C GLY A 53 -6.30 14.57 -8.76
N GLY A 54 -5.54 14.84 -7.71
CA GLY A 54 -4.13 14.44 -7.56
C GLY A 54 -3.86 13.41 -6.47
N GLY A 55 -4.64 12.34 -6.37
CA GLY A 55 -4.35 11.24 -5.45
C GLY A 55 -3.24 10.30 -5.91
N GLY A 56 -2.25 10.78 -6.67
CA GLY A 56 -1.17 9.96 -7.20
C GLY A 56 -0.22 9.47 -6.11
N LEU A 57 0.17 8.19 -6.18
CA LEU A 57 1.18 7.57 -5.35
C LEU A 57 2.29 7.02 -6.24
N ALA A 58 3.51 7.43 -5.98
CA ALA A 58 4.70 6.91 -6.66
C ALA A 58 5.80 6.62 -5.63
N GLY A 59 6.52 5.53 -5.81
CA GLY A 59 7.60 5.12 -4.93
C GLY A 59 8.12 3.74 -5.29
N THR A 60 9.20 3.33 -4.67
CA THR A 60 9.67 1.96 -4.79
C THR A 60 8.73 1.02 -4.03
N ALA A 61 8.26 -0.04 -4.69
CA ALA A 61 7.38 -1.01 -4.07
C ALA A 61 8.14 -1.91 -3.09
N LEU A 62 7.79 -1.85 -1.82
CA LEU A 62 8.16 -2.84 -0.81
C LEU A 62 6.99 -3.83 -0.68
N THR A 63 7.16 -5.02 -1.25
CA THR A 63 6.07 -5.99 -1.36
C THR A 63 5.93 -6.87 -0.13
N VAL A 64 4.71 -7.10 0.29
CA VAL A 64 4.34 -7.90 1.46
C VAL A 64 3.27 -8.91 1.06
N LEU A 65 3.54 -10.20 1.28
CA LEU A 65 2.53 -11.25 1.20
C LEU A 65 2.14 -11.67 2.61
N THR A 66 0.86 -11.59 2.94
CA THR A 66 0.36 -11.98 4.26
C THR A 66 -0.89 -12.87 4.15
N ARG A 67 -1.21 -13.56 5.23
CA ARG A 67 -2.49 -14.28 5.32
C ARG A 67 -3.64 -13.28 5.52
N PRO A 68 -4.85 -13.63 5.08
CA PRO A 68 -6.04 -12.85 5.42
C PRO A 68 -6.11 -12.50 6.91
N GLY A 69 -6.29 -11.22 7.21
CA GLY A 69 -6.41 -10.72 8.58
C GLY A 69 -5.14 -10.65 9.42
N ASP A 70 -3.97 -11.08 8.91
CA ASP A 70 -2.69 -11.04 9.64
C ASP A 70 -1.89 -9.80 9.22
N ASN A 71 -1.44 -8.99 10.17
CA ASN A 71 -0.66 -7.78 9.88
C ASN A 71 0.77 -7.79 10.44
N LEU A 72 1.26 -8.92 10.95
CA LEU A 72 2.60 -9.01 11.53
C LEU A 72 3.71 -8.59 10.54
N VAL A 73 3.63 -9.11 9.32
CA VAL A 73 4.62 -8.80 8.27
C VAL A 73 4.51 -7.36 7.76
N ILE A 74 3.33 -6.72 7.87
CA ILE A 74 3.14 -5.31 7.55
C ILE A 74 3.87 -4.42 8.55
N HIS A 75 3.78 -4.70 9.85
CA HIS A 75 4.58 -4.02 10.86
C HIS A 75 6.07 -4.14 10.56
N LYS A 76 6.52 -5.35 10.21
CA LYS A 76 7.92 -5.56 9.86
C LYS A 76 8.34 -4.82 8.58
N ALA A 77 7.45 -4.69 7.60
CA ALA A 77 7.73 -3.91 6.40
C ALA A 77 7.95 -2.42 6.74
N ILE A 78 7.15 -1.85 7.66
CA ILE A 78 7.33 -0.46 8.11
C ILE A 78 8.69 -0.27 8.78
N ASP A 79 9.14 -1.23 9.63
CA ASP A 79 10.45 -1.16 10.30
C ASP A 79 11.63 -1.10 9.33
N VAL A 80 11.45 -1.58 8.10
CA VAL A 80 12.54 -1.71 7.11
C VAL A 80 12.37 -0.86 5.88
N ALA A 81 11.23 -0.21 5.77
CA ALA A 81 10.98 0.77 4.73
C ALA A 81 11.96 1.93 4.83
N GLU A 82 12.36 2.44 3.70
CA GLU A 82 13.07 3.71 3.59
C GLU A 82 12.11 4.83 3.16
N PRO A 83 12.45 6.09 3.46
CA PRO A 83 11.63 7.21 3.03
C PRO A 83 11.38 7.19 1.51
N GLY A 84 10.09 7.27 1.15
CA GLY A 84 9.64 7.20 -0.24
C GLY A 84 9.25 5.79 -0.73
N ASP A 85 9.42 4.74 0.07
CA ASP A 85 8.90 3.41 -0.26
C ASP A 85 7.37 3.39 -0.21
N VAL A 86 6.75 2.62 -1.11
CA VAL A 86 5.33 2.28 -1.09
C VAL A 86 5.17 0.84 -0.62
N ILE A 87 4.43 0.61 0.45
CA ILE A 87 4.18 -0.74 0.95
C ILE A 87 3.01 -1.35 0.17
N VAL A 88 3.30 -2.38 -0.63
CA VAL A 88 2.31 -3.09 -1.45
C VAL A 88 1.99 -4.42 -0.78
N VAL A 89 0.76 -4.56 -0.29
CA VAL A 89 0.31 -5.71 0.50
C VAL A 89 -0.64 -6.58 -0.31
N ASP A 90 -0.31 -7.86 -0.41
CA ASP A 90 -1.26 -8.88 -0.84
C ASP A 90 -1.75 -9.65 0.40
N ALA A 91 -3.00 -9.44 0.76
CA ALA A 91 -3.73 -10.15 1.82
C ALA A 91 -4.78 -11.13 1.24
N GLY A 92 -4.58 -11.56 -0.01
CA GLY A 92 -5.47 -12.50 -0.69
C GLY A 92 -6.82 -11.92 -1.09
N GLY A 93 -6.98 -10.59 -1.12
CA GLY A 93 -8.26 -9.94 -1.43
C GLY A 93 -9.31 -10.08 -0.33
N ASP A 94 -8.94 -10.58 0.85
CA ASP A 94 -9.89 -10.75 1.95
C ASP A 94 -10.32 -9.39 2.53
N THR A 95 -11.62 -9.19 2.62
CA THR A 95 -12.23 -7.99 3.19
C THR A 95 -12.94 -8.24 4.51
N THR A 96 -12.82 -9.43 5.09
CA THR A 96 -13.47 -9.77 6.36
C THR A 96 -12.75 -9.18 7.56
N SER A 97 -11.42 -9.00 7.47
CA SER A 97 -10.60 -8.39 8.53
C SER A 97 -9.64 -7.37 7.95
N ALA A 98 -9.60 -6.19 8.57
CA ALA A 98 -8.68 -5.13 8.16
C ALA A 98 -7.24 -5.48 8.55
N VAL A 99 -6.30 -5.22 7.66
CA VAL A 99 -4.86 -5.42 7.93
C VAL A 99 -4.15 -4.11 8.29
N VAL A 100 -4.70 -2.96 7.90
CA VAL A 100 -4.20 -1.62 8.23
C VAL A 100 -5.33 -0.76 8.76
N GLY A 101 -5.05 0.06 9.77
CA GLY A 101 -5.89 1.12 10.29
C GLY A 101 -5.09 2.39 10.52
N GLU A 102 -5.73 3.42 11.11
CA GLU A 102 -5.14 4.74 11.32
C GLU A 102 -3.78 4.69 12.02
N LEU A 103 -3.64 3.95 13.11
CA LEU A 103 -2.40 3.91 13.89
C LEU A 103 -1.21 3.37 13.10
N ILE A 104 -1.44 2.32 12.30
CA ILE A 104 -0.40 1.75 11.43
C ILE A 104 -0.01 2.74 10.35
N ALA A 105 -0.97 3.41 9.73
CA ALA A 105 -0.71 4.39 8.70
C ALA A 105 0.04 5.62 9.23
N ARG A 106 -0.30 6.11 10.42
CA ARG A 106 0.44 7.20 11.08
C ARG A 106 1.88 6.80 11.40
N HIS A 107 2.08 5.58 11.89
CA HIS A 107 3.44 5.04 12.12
C HIS A 107 4.23 4.99 10.81
N ALA A 108 3.65 4.44 9.74
CA ALA A 108 4.29 4.38 8.43
C ALA A 108 4.65 5.79 7.90
N GLN A 109 3.75 6.75 8.06
CA GLN A 109 3.98 8.14 7.67
C GLN A 109 5.15 8.77 8.43
N VAL A 110 5.26 8.53 9.74
CA VAL A 110 6.40 8.99 10.57
C VAL A 110 7.71 8.34 10.11
N CYS A 111 7.68 7.07 9.68
CA CYS A 111 8.83 6.38 9.11
C CYS A 111 9.17 6.81 7.66
N GLY A 112 8.40 7.75 7.08
CA GLY A 112 8.66 8.26 5.73
C GLY A 112 8.10 7.41 4.60
N VAL A 113 7.26 6.40 4.88
CA VAL A 113 6.55 5.61 3.86
C VAL A 113 5.67 6.54 3.03
N ALA A 114 5.73 6.42 1.71
CA ALA A 114 4.97 7.26 0.80
C ALA A 114 3.48 6.90 0.74
N GLY A 115 3.12 5.65 1.02
CA GLY A 115 1.74 5.21 1.04
C GLY A 115 1.58 3.69 1.02
N PHE A 116 0.33 3.24 0.98
CA PHE A 116 -0.04 1.83 0.91
C PHE A 116 -0.86 1.50 -0.33
N VAL A 117 -0.63 0.30 -0.87
CA VAL A 117 -1.51 -0.37 -1.85
C VAL A 117 -1.86 -1.74 -1.28
N ILE A 118 -3.14 -2.02 -1.02
CA ILE A 118 -3.57 -3.18 -0.24
C ILE A 118 -4.63 -3.99 -1.00
N ASN A 119 -4.26 -5.18 -1.42
CA ASN A 119 -5.23 -6.20 -1.85
C ASN A 119 -5.84 -6.84 -0.60
N GLY A 120 -6.82 -6.17 -0.01
CA GLY A 120 -7.44 -6.50 1.26
C GLY A 120 -8.19 -5.32 1.86
N ALA A 121 -8.64 -5.44 3.12
CA ALA A 121 -9.39 -4.39 3.79
C ALA A 121 -8.54 -3.52 4.72
N ILE A 122 -9.00 -2.29 4.87
CA ILE A 122 -8.58 -1.34 5.90
C ILE A 122 -9.73 -1.08 6.90
N ARG A 123 -9.43 -0.41 8.01
CA ARG A 123 -10.43 0.16 8.93
C ARG A 123 -10.14 1.67 9.15
N ASP A 124 -10.96 2.30 9.96
CA ASP A 124 -10.82 3.73 10.33
C ASP A 124 -10.89 4.67 9.09
N LEU A 125 -11.82 4.37 8.16
CA LEU A 125 -11.96 5.06 6.87
C LEU A 125 -12.10 6.58 7.01
N ASP A 126 -12.79 7.05 8.05
CA ASP A 126 -13.01 8.50 8.24
C ASP A 126 -11.70 9.24 8.54
N ALA A 127 -10.77 8.60 9.26
CA ALA A 127 -9.44 9.16 9.49
C ALA A 127 -8.63 9.30 8.17
N PHE A 128 -8.75 8.32 7.27
CA PHE A 128 -8.12 8.41 5.96
C PHE A 128 -8.75 9.47 5.07
N ARG A 129 -10.08 9.57 5.06
CA ARG A 129 -10.81 10.59 4.29
C ARG A 129 -10.56 12.01 4.77
N ALA A 130 -10.25 12.19 6.04
CA ALA A 130 -9.86 13.47 6.61
C ALA A 130 -8.40 13.85 6.33
N GLY A 131 -7.59 12.92 5.83
CA GLY A 131 -6.17 13.09 5.58
C GLY A 131 -5.76 12.87 4.13
N SER A 132 -4.53 13.25 3.81
CA SER A 132 -3.95 13.14 2.46
C SER A 132 -2.93 11.99 2.32
N PHE A 133 -2.68 11.19 3.38
CA PHE A 133 -1.75 10.08 3.30
C PHE A 133 -2.25 9.01 2.31
N PRO A 134 -1.50 8.73 1.22
CA PRO A 134 -1.99 7.87 0.16
C PRO A 134 -2.22 6.42 0.63
N ILE A 135 -3.44 5.94 0.52
CA ILE A 135 -3.79 4.56 0.78
C ILE A 135 -4.84 4.08 -0.22
N PHE A 136 -4.55 2.96 -0.87
CA PHE A 136 -5.44 2.27 -1.81
C PHE A 136 -5.75 0.89 -1.25
N ALA A 137 -7.02 0.49 -1.27
CA ALA A 137 -7.46 -0.81 -0.77
C ALA A 137 -8.64 -1.36 -1.56
N THR A 138 -8.90 -2.66 -1.43
CA THR A 138 -10.03 -3.33 -2.08
C THR A 138 -11.29 -3.31 -1.22
N GLY A 139 -11.17 -3.02 0.10
CA GLY A 139 -12.34 -2.97 0.98
C GLY A 139 -12.11 -2.24 2.29
N VAL A 140 -13.22 -2.09 3.01
CA VAL A 140 -13.25 -1.47 4.35
C VAL A 140 -14.05 -2.37 5.28
N THR A 141 -13.55 -2.59 6.50
CA THR A 141 -14.27 -3.32 7.55
C THR A 141 -13.90 -2.77 8.93
N HIS A 142 -14.78 -2.89 9.89
CA HIS A 142 -14.51 -2.53 11.29
C HIS A 142 -13.70 -3.59 12.05
N ARG A 143 -13.65 -4.81 11.52
CA ARG A 143 -13.02 -5.95 12.17
C ARG A 143 -11.50 -5.82 12.13
N GLY A 144 -10.85 -5.88 13.29
CA GLY A 144 -9.40 -5.75 13.42
C GLY A 144 -8.64 -6.99 12.96
N PRO A 145 -7.31 -6.86 12.80
CA PRO A 145 -6.43 -7.95 12.38
C PRO A 145 -6.14 -8.94 13.50
N TYR A 146 -5.65 -10.10 13.11
CA TYR A 146 -4.93 -11.04 13.98
C TYR A 146 -3.43 -10.75 13.98
N LYS A 147 -2.71 -11.42 14.87
CA LYS A 147 -1.24 -11.49 14.91
C LYS A 147 -0.80 -12.93 15.10
#